data_5d3fac286e6fea95c5cee77c182a16d6
#
_entry.id   5d3fac286e6fea95c5cee77c182a16d6
#
_cell.length_a   1.000
_cell.length_b   1.000
_cell.length_c   1.000
_cell.angle_alpha   90.00
_cell.angle_beta   90.00
_cell.angle_gamma   90.00
#
_symmetry.space_group_name_H-M   'P 1'
#
loop_
_entity.id
_entity.type
_entity.pdbx_description
1 polymer ?
#
loop_
_entity_poly.entity_id
_entity_poly.type
_entity_poly.pdbx_seq_one_letter_code
_entity_poly.pdbx_strand_id
1 'polypeptide(L)'
;MFAGAAGTGKTSAAIALAHELYRDDWRSNFTELNASDERGIEVVRNKIKNFARTAPVSAPFKIIFLDEADSLTPDAQSALRRTMESFSMSCRFILSCNYSSKIIEPIQSRCAVYRFKPLGETELSAQLRYIATKEHLEISDEALSAISYVAAGDLRRAINTLQSAASIKAEINQVTIYQITATPDPQAIKDLLCASIAGELKPALSSLDALLLEQGFSGSEIVVQIHKALLDLDISDQTKVQLINSVGEIDFRLSEGADERIQLEALIAEFVLLSQKNQRTST
;
A
#
# COMPACT_ATOMS: atom_id res chain seq x y z
N MET A 1 19.93 -4.06 -2.64
CA MET A 1 18.73 -4.33 -1.86
C MET A 1 17.63 -3.38 -2.31
N PHE A 2 16.45 -3.90 -2.63
CA PHE A 2 15.26 -3.15 -3.02
C PHE A 2 14.35 -3.01 -1.79
N ALA A 3 14.14 -1.81 -1.31
CA ALA A 3 13.39 -1.54 -0.09
C ALA A 3 12.22 -0.58 -0.38
N GLY A 4 11.02 -0.93 0.04
CA GLY A 4 9.83 -0.08 -0.15
C GLY A 4 8.53 -0.86 0.03
N ALA A 5 7.40 -0.15 0.01
CA ALA A 5 6.07 -0.72 0.20
C ALA A 5 5.74 -1.82 -0.83
N ALA A 6 4.72 -2.63 -0.55
CA ALA A 6 4.20 -3.60 -1.50
C ALA A 6 3.70 -2.90 -2.78
N GLY A 7 3.67 -3.64 -3.91
CA GLY A 7 3.13 -3.14 -5.18
C GLY A 7 3.90 -2.02 -5.86
N THR A 8 5.12 -1.68 -5.40
CA THR A 8 5.95 -0.61 -5.98
C THR A 8 6.88 -1.07 -7.11
N GLY A 9 6.78 -2.34 -7.55
CA GLY A 9 7.51 -2.85 -8.70
C GLY A 9 8.87 -3.49 -8.40
N LYS A 10 9.22 -3.79 -7.13
CA LYS A 10 10.51 -4.39 -6.74
C LYS A 10 10.81 -5.69 -7.50
N THR A 11 9.89 -6.63 -7.49
CA THR A 11 10.01 -7.93 -8.18
C THR A 11 10.07 -7.75 -9.69
N SER A 12 9.22 -6.91 -10.27
CA SER A 12 9.22 -6.60 -11.70
C SER A 12 10.54 -6.00 -12.16
N ALA A 13 11.14 -5.10 -11.36
CA ALA A 13 12.44 -4.51 -11.65
C ALA A 13 13.57 -5.55 -11.64
N ALA A 14 13.55 -6.51 -10.69
CA ALA A 14 14.53 -7.59 -10.64
C ALA A 14 14.43 -8.51 -11.86
N ILE A 15 13.21 -8.86 -12.26
CA ILE A 15 12.96 -9.69 -13.45
C ILE A 15 13.36 -8.95 -14.73
N ALA A 16 12.99 -7.67 -14.87
CA ALA A 16 13.38 -6.86 -16.02
C ALA A 16 14.90 -6.75 -16.13
N LEU A 17 15.60 -6.55 -15.03
CA LEU A 17 17.07 -6.54 -14.99
C LEU A 17 17.66 -7.89 -15.43
N ALA A 18 17.06 -9.01 -15.02
CA ALA A 18 17.52 -10.34 -15.44
C ALA A 18 17.34 -10.54 -16.95
N HIS A 19 16.23 -10.12 -17.53
CA HIS A 19 15.97 -10.17 -18.96
C HIS A 19 16.97 -9.30 -19.76
N GLU A 20 17.26 -8.09 -19.27
CA GLU A 20 18.22 -7.19 -19.92
C GLU A 20 19.65 -7.76 -19.90
N LEU A 21 20.06 -8.34 -18.78
CA LEU A 21 21.41 -8.87 -18.60
C LEU A 21 21.65 -10.19 -19.32
N TYR A 22 20.65 -11.09 -19.33
CA TYR A 22 20.84 -12.49 -19.76
C TYR A 22 20.04 -12.86 -21.02
N ARG A 23 19.14 -11.99 -21.49
CA ARG A 23 18.28 -12.22 -22.66
C ARG A 23 17.61 -13.61 -22.63
N ASP A 24 17.89 -14.48 -23.59
CA ASP A 24 17.30 -15.81 -23.71
C ASP A 24 17.72 -16.76 -22.58
N ASP A 25 18.94 -16.57 -22.02
CA ASP A 25 19.50 -17.41 -20.96
C ASP A 25 19.10 -16.99 -19.54
N TRP A 26 18.17 -16.03 -19.40
CA TRP A 26 17.82 -15.46 -18.10
C TRP A 26 17.35 -16.50 -17.07
N ARG A 27 16.57 -17.51 -17.48
CA ARG A 27 16.07 -18.54 -16.56
C ARG A 27 17.18 -19.44 -15.99
N SER A 28 18.29 -19.61 -16.72
CA SER A 28 19.45 -20.38 -16.25
C SER A 28 20.32 -19.60 -15.26
N ASN A 29 20.29 -18.26 -15.34
CA ASN A 29 21.14 -17.36 -14.59
C ASN A 29 20.41 -16.57 -13.49
N PHE A 30 19.08 -16.69 -13.41
CA PHE A 30 18.24 -16.02 -12.43
C PHE A 30 17.39 -17.03 -11.66
N THR A 31 17.34 -16.90 -10.35
CA THR A 31 16.41 -17.67 -9.51
C THR A 31 15.71 -16.72 -8.56
N GLU A 32 14.40 -16.91 -8.43
CA GLU A 32 13.54 -16.22 -7.50
C GLU A 32 13.15 -17.15 -6.35
N LEU A 33 13.29 -16.69 -5.13
CA LEU A 33 12.91 -17.39 -3.93
C LEU A 33 12.12 -16.44 -3.04
N ASN A 34 10.95 -16.89 -2.59
CA ASN A 34 10.17 -16.12 -1.61
C ASN A 34 10.57 -16.56 -0.19
N ALA A 35 11.11 -15.62 0.59
CA ALA A 35 11.54 -15.89 1.95
C ALA A 35 10.38 -16.05 2.94
N SER A 36 9.15 -15.68 2.56
CA SER A 36 7.97 -15.91 3.40
C SER A 36 7.49 -17.36 3.39
N ASP A 37 7.70 -18.08 2.27
CA ASP A 37 7.29 -19.47 2.13
C ASP A 37 8.15 -20.40 2.98
N GLU A 38 9.44 -20.11 3.03
CA GLU A 38 10.43 -20.89 3.78
C GLU A 38 11.38 -19.97 4.55
N ARG A 39 11.02 -19.60 5.79
CA ARG A 39 11.72 -18.59 6.60
C ARG A 39 13.00 -19.11 7.30
N GLY A 40 13.22 -20.40 7.23
CA GLY A 40 14.29 -21.09 7.98
C GLY A 40 15.67 -21.08 7.31
N ILE A 41 16.68 -21.40 8.09
CA ILE A 41 18.09 -21.51 7.66
C ILE A 41 18.30 -22.55 6.55
N GLU A 42 17.43 -23.54 6.43
CA GLU A 42 17.51 -24.63 5.44
C GLU A 42 17.37 -24.12 4.00
N VAL A 43 16.58 -23.06 3.77
CA VAL A 43 16.46 -22.42 2.46
C VAL A 43 17.82 -21.91 1.99
N VAL A 44 18.49 -21.18 2.89
CA VAL A 44 19.82 -20.63 2.60
C VAL A 44 20.84 -21.74 2.37
N ARG A 45 20.80 -22.79 3.19
CA ARG A 45 21.76 -23.89 3.10
C ARG A 45 21.58 -24.74 1.85
N ASN A 46 20.36 -25.04 1.47
CA ASN A 46 20.05 -25.97 0.39
C ASN A 46 19.82 -25.25 -0.94
N LYS A 47 18.75 -24.48 -1.06
CA LYS A 47 18.34 -23.87 -2.34
C LYS A 47 19.34 -22.80 -2.80
N ILE A 48 19.61 -21.82 -1.95
CA ILE A 48 20.47 -20.68 -2.29
C ILE A 48 21.90 -21.16 -2.57
N LYS A 49 22.46 -21.97 -1.68
CA LYS A 49 23.84 -22.44 -1.80
C LYS A 49 24.03 -23.37 -3.00
N ASN A 50 23.06 -24.25 -3.30
CA ASN A 50 23.13 -25.12 -4.47
C ASN A 50 23.11 -24.34 -5.76
N PHE A 51 22.23 -23.35 -5.89
CA PHE A 51 22.18 -22.49 -7.08
C PHE A 51 23.47 -21.65 -7.20
N ALA A 52 24.00 -21.09 -6.11
CA ALA A 52 25.22 -20.29 -6.13
C ALA A 52 26.49 -21.10 -6.50
N ARG A 53 26.49 -22.41 -6.26
CA ARG A 53 27.61 -23.31 -6.61
C ARG A 53 27.71 -23.65 -8.08
N THR A 54 26.61 -23.63 -8.81
CA THR A 54 26.61 -23.97 -10.24
C THR A 54 27.16 -22.79 -11.05
N ALA A 55 27.93 -23.08 -12.09
CA ALA A 55 28.50 -22.05 -12.96
C ALA A 55 27.41 -21.26 -13.70
N PRO A 56 27.62 -19.97 -13.98
CA PRO A 56 26.75 -19.21 -14.85
C PRO A 56 26.78 -19.74 -16.29
N VAL A 57 25.69 -19.59 -17.03
CA VAL A 57 25.54 -19.99 -18.44
C VAL A 57 25.69 -18.74 -19.30
N SER A 58 26.72 -18.70 -20.16
CA SER A 58 26.96 -17.57 -21.09
C SER A 58 27.00 -16.18 -20.43
N ALA A 59 27.32 -16.11 -19.12
CA ALA A 59 27.27 -14.88 -18.36
C ALA A 59 28.41 -14.84 -17.32
N PRO A 60 28.81 -13.64 -16.85
CA PRO A 60 29.89 -13.52 -15.85
C PRO A 60 29.46 -13.92 -14.43
N PHE A 61 28.19 -13.84 -14.10
CA PHE A 61 27.59 -14.20 -12.80
C PHE A 61 26.12 -14.55 -12.94
N LYS A 62 25.56 -15.11 -11.89
CA LYS A 62 24.12 -15.41 -11.72
C LYS A 62 23.47 -14.42 -10.76
N ILE A 63 22.15 -14.33 -10.79
CA ILE A 63 21.39 -13.53 -9.83
C ILE A 63 20.47 -14.44 -9.01
N ILE A 64 20.52 -14.28 -7.70
CA ILE A 64 19.53 -14.78 -6.76
C ILE A 64 18.68 -13.61 -6.29
N PHE A 65 17.41 -13.63 -6.59
CA PHE A 65 16.42 -12.70 -6.09
C PHE A 65 15.69 -13.32 -4.90
N LEU A 66 15.79 -12.67 -3.74
CA LEU A 66 15.08 -13.06 -2.52
C LEU A 66 13.97 -12.06 -2.27
N ASP A 67 12.74 -12.45 -2.55
CA ASP A 67 11.58 -11.63 -2.21
C ASP A 67 11.20 -11.80 -0.73
N GLU A 68 10.63 -10.76 -0.14
CA GLU A 68 10.27 -10.69 1.28
C GLU A 68 11.43 -11.11 2.23
N ALA A 69 12.65 -10.70 1.90
CA ALA A 69 13.85 -11.05 2.68
C ALA A 69 13.78 -10.65 4.17
N ASP A 70 12.94 -9.67 4.50
CA ASP A 70 12.64 -9.25 5.88
C ASP A 70 11.78 -10.27 6.66
N SER A 71 11.29 -11.33 6.01
CA SER A 71 10.64 -12.48 6.65
C SER A 71 11.62 -13.56 7.12
N LEU A 72 12.90 -13.53 6.69
CA LEU A 72 13.92 -14.48 7.15
C LEU A 72 14.19 -14.33 8.65
N THR A 73 14.38 -15.46 9.31
CA THR A 73 14.86 -15.48 10.70
C THR A 73 16.28 -14.88 10.83
N PRO A 74 16.69 -14.34 11.99
CA PRO A 74 18.04 -13.81 12.20
C PRO A 74 19.15 -14.80 11.88
N ASP A 75 18.94 -16.09 12.20
CA ASP A 75 19.91 -17.16 11.90
C ASP A 75 20.00 -17.42 10.39
N ALA A 76 18.87 -17.40 9.67
CA ALA A 76 18.84 -17.52 8.22
C ALA A 76 19.54 -16.33 7.55
N GLN A 77 19.33 -15.11 8.04
CA GLN A 77 20.03 -13.92 7.56
C GLN A 77 21.55 -14.00 7.82
N SER A 78 21.96 -14.50 8.98
CA SER A 78 23.38 -14.71 9.31
C SER A 78 24.04 -15.75 8.40
N ALA A 79 23.33 -16.83 8.04
CA ALA A 79 23.78 -17.82 7.07
C ALA A 79 23.83 -17.25 5.65
N LEU A 80 22.83 -16.44 5.26
CA LEU A 80 22.77 -15.77 3.97
C LEU A 80 23.97 -14.84 3.78
N ARG A 81 24.34 -14.05 4.80
CA ARG A 81 25.53 -13.19 4.77
C ARG A 81 26.77 -13.99 4.39
N ARG A 82 27.00 -15.14 5.04
CA ARG A 82 28.17 -16.01 4.74
C ARG A 82 28.12 -16.53 3.31
N THR A 83 26.93 -16.87 2.81
CA THR A 83 26.75 -17.35 1.44
C THR A 83 27.03 -16.24 0.42
N MET A 84 26.56 -15.01 0.68
CA MET A 84 26.85 -13.85 -0.15
C MET A 84 28.36 -13.58 -0.26
N GLU A 85 29.09 -13.69 0.87
CA GLU A 85 30.55 -13.52 0.90
C GLU A 85 31.27 -14.64 0.11
N SER A 86 30.86 -15.89 0.29
CA SER A 86 31.52 -17.06 -0.31
C SER A 86 31.34 -17.13 -1.83
N PHE A 87 30.25 -16.63 -2.37
CA PHE A 87 29.91 -16.73 -3.79
C PHE A 87 29.87 -15.37 -4.52
N SER A 88 30.52 -14.36 -3.94
CA SER A 88 30.52 -13.00 -4.49
C SER A 88 31.08 -12.89 -5.91
N MET A 89 31.93 -13.81 -6.35
CA MET A 89 32.51 -13.82 -7.71
C MET A 89 31.53 -14.41 -8.76
N SER A 90 30.76 -15.44 -8.40
CA SER A 90 29.89 -16.18 -9.31
C SER A 90 28.41 -15.82 -9.21
N CYS A 91 28.00 -15.16 -8.12
CA CYS A 91 26.61 -14.86 -7.84
C CYS A 91 26.40 -13.45 -7.27
N ARG A 92 25.35 -12.78 -7.68
CA ARG A 92 24.84 -11.52 -7.12
C ARG A 92 23.51 -11.75 -6.44
N PHE A 93 23.27 -10.97 -5.38
CA PHE A 93 22.05 -11.09 -4.59
C PHE A 93 21.23 -9.81 -4.71
N ILE A 94 19.97 -9.95 -5.06
CA ILE A 94 18.97 -8.89 -4.98
C ILE A 94 18.03 -9.28 -3.84
N LEU A 95 18.01 -8.50 -2.78
CA LEU A 95 17.12 -8.68 -1.63
C LEU A 95 15.99 -7.69 -1.74
N SER A 96 14.75 -8.14 -1.80
CA SER A 96 13.54 -7.31 -1.75
C SER A 96 12.95 -7.37 -0.34
N CYS A 97 12.63 -6.23 0.23
CA CYS A 97 12.03 -6.12 1.55
C CYS A 97 11.03 -4.96 1.63
N ASN A 98 10.03 -5.10 2.49
CA ASN A 98 9.14 -3.99 2.81
C ASN A 98 9.77 -3.10 3.89
N TYR A 99 10.41 -3.70 4.88
CA TYR A 99 11.03 -3.02 6.02
C TYR A 99 12.53 -3.29 6.09
N SER A 100 13.34 -2.35 5.60
CA SER A 100 14.80 -2.51 5.65
C SER A 100 15.35 -2.65 7.07
N SER A 101 14.66 -2.12 8.08
CA SER A 101 15.03 -2.25 9.51
C SER A 101 14.98 -3.69 10.03
N LYS A 102 14.27 -4.60 9.38
CA LYS A 102 14.23 -6.03 9.73
C LYS A 102 15.40 -6.82 9.14
N ILE A 103 16.17 -6.23 8.23
CA ILE A 103 17.40 -6.84 7.69
C ILE A 103 18.56 -6.50 8.61
N ILE A 104 19.36 -7.51 9.00
CA ILE A 104 20.51 -7.30 9.88
C ILE A 104 21.54 -6.36 9.24
N GLU A 105 22.16 -5.51 10.06
CA GLU A 105 23.16 -4.53 9.62
C GLU A 105 24.30 -5.14 8.77
N PRO A 106 24.86 -6.33 9.12
CA PRO A 106 25.91 -6.96 8.31
C PRO A 106 25.51 -7.29 6.87
N ILE A 107 24.22 -7.46 6.56
CA ILE A 107 23.73 -7.61 5.19
C ILE A 107 23.54 -6.23 4.56
N GLN A 108 22.92 -5.29 5.29
CA GLN A 108 22.68 -3.95 4.78
C GLN A 108 23.98 -3.27 4.33
N SER A 109 25.03 -3.36 5.12
CA SER A 109 26.36 -2.76 4.83
C SER A 109 27.05 -3.32 3.57
N ARG A 110 26.59 -4.49 3.06
CA ARG A 110 27.12 -5.15 1.85
C ARG A 110 26.24 -4.93 0.63
N CYS A 111 25.12 -4.23 0.77
CA CYS A 111 24.15 -4.00 -0.30
C CYS A 111 24.07 -2.51 -0.65
N ALA A 112 24.04 -2.21 -1.93
CA ALA A 112 23.52 -0.93 -2.39
C ALA A 112 22.00 -0.92 -2.16
N VAL A 113 21.47 0.10 -1.49
CA VAL A 113 20.06 0.20 -1.14
C VAL A 113 19.35 1.10 -2.16
N TYR A 114 18.37 0.53 -2.85
CA TYR A 114 17.48 1.25 -3.76
C TYR A 114 16.11 1.34 -3.11
N ARG A 115 15.62 2.56 -2.90
CA ARG A 115 14.32 2.82 -2.27
C ARG A 115 13.24 2.95 -3.35
N PHE A 116 12.28 2.04 -3.30
CA PHE A 116 11.07 2.06 -4.11
C PHE A 116 9.99 2.84 -3.37
N LYS A 117 9.63 3.99 -3.92
CA LYS A 117 8.54 4.83 -3.39
C LYS A 117 7.20 4.35 -3.93
N PRO A 118 6.09 4.60 -3.22
CA PRO A 118 4.76 4.48 -3.81
C PRO A 118 4.69 5.27 -5.12
N LEU A 119 3.98 4.73 -6.11
CA LEU A 119 3.80 5.40 -7.39
C LEU A 119 2.87 6.61 -7.22
N GLY A 120 3.17 7.68 -7.94
CA GLY A 120 2.29 8.85 -8.00
C GLY A 120 1.01 8.56 -8.79
N GLU A 121 0.02 9.43 -8.64
CA GLU A 121 -1.26 9.29 -9.36
C GLU A 121 -1.06 9.30 -10.88
N THR A 122 -0.15 10.13 -11.39
CA THR A 122 0.15 10.23 -12.82
C THR A 122 0.71 8.93 -13.39
N GLU A 123 1.66 8.31 -12.68
CA GLU A 123 2.28 7.06 -13.11
C GLU A 123 1.29 5.89 -13.02
N LEU A 124 0.47 5.84 -11.95
CA LEU A 124 -0.59 4.84 -11.80
C LEU A 124 -1.61 4.94 -12.92
N SER A 125 -2.14 6.14 -13.16
CA SER A 125 -3.15 6.39 -14.19
C SER A 125 -2.62 6.07 -15.58
N ALA A 126 -1.38 6.41 -15.89
CA ALA A 126 -0.75 6.07 -17.16
C ALA A 126 -0.65 4.54 -17.37
N GLN A 127 -0.23 3.82 -16.33
CA GLN A 127 -0.12 2.36 -16.40
C GLN A 127 -1.48 1.68 -16.49
N LEU A 128 -2.48 2.13 -15.73
CA LEU A 128 -3.84 1.61 -15.78
C LEU A 128 -4.48 1.85 -17.15
N ARG A 129 -4.30 3.04 -17.74
CA ARG A 129 -4.78 3.37 -19.08
C ARG A 129 -4.13 2.49 -20.15
N TYR A 130 -2.83 2.24 -20.03
CA TYR A 130 -2.11 1.30 -20.91
C TYR A 130 -2.71 -0.11 -20.84
N ILE A 131 -2.97 -0.61 -19.62
CA ILE A 131 -3.57 -1.93 -19.41
C ILE A 131 -5.00 -1.95 -19.97
N ALA A 132 -5.84 -0.97 -19.63
CA ALA A 132 -7.21 -0.87 -20.13
C ALA A 132 -7.27 -0.89 -21.67
N THR A 133 -6.38 -0.15 -22.33
CA THR A 133 -6.30 -0.14 -23.80
C THR A 133 -5.92 -1.53 -24.36
N LYS A 134 -4.99 -2.24 -23.72
CA LYS A 134 -4.58 -3.59 -24.16
C LYS A 134 -5.67 -4.63 -23.95
N GLU A 135 -6.45 -4.49 -22.89
CA GLU A 135 -7.56 -5.39 -22.53
C GLU A 135 -8.90 -4.94 -23.14
N HIS A 136 -8.92 -3.88 -23.96
CA HIS A 136 -10.12 -3.33 -24.60
C HIS A 136 -11.21 -2.93 -23.59
N LEU A 137 -10.81 -2.35 -22.46
CA LEU A 137 -11.72 -1.86 -21.42
C LEU A 137 -12.02 -0.38 -21.60
N GLU A 138 -13.28 -0.01 -21.42
CA GLU A 138 -13.71 1.39 -21.35
C GLU A 138 -13.65 1.88 -19.91
N ILE A 139 -12.82 2.86 -19.64
CA ILE A 139 -12.61 3.43 -18.29
C ILE A 139 -12.60 4.96 -18.35
N SER A 140 -13.37 5.60 -17.47
CA SER A 140 -13.40 7.06 -17.37
C SER A 140 -12.19 7.61 -16.60
N ASP A 141 -11.89 8.90 -16.78
CA ASP A 141 -10.78 9.54 -16.04
C ASP A 141 -11.06 9.63 -14.55
N GLU A 142 -12.32 9.82 -14.16
CA GLU A 142 -12.76 9.80 -12.77
C GLU A 142 -12.58 8.42 -12.14
N ALA A 143 -12.81 7.35 -12.90
CA ALA A 143 -12.55 5.98 -12.42
C ALA A 143 -11.06 5.71 -12.24
N LEU A 144 -10.19 6.22 -13.14
CA LEU A 144 -8.73 6.13 -12.97
C LEU A 144 -8.25 6.86 -11.72
N SER A 145 -8.78 8.06 -11.46
CA SER A 145 -8.46 8.82 -10.23
C SER A 145 -8.98 8.08 -8.98
N ALA A 146 -10.18 7.49 -9.03
CA ALA A 146 -10.71 6.70 -7.93
C ALA A 146 -9.85 5.47 -7.64
N ILE A 147 -9.41 4.72 -8.67
CA ILE A 147 -8.49 3.59 -8.49
C ILE A 147 -7.17 4.07 -7.88
N SER A 148 -6.60 5.17 -8.35
CA SER A 148 -5.35 5.73 -7.84
C SER A 148 -5.46 6.14 -6.38
N TYR A 149 -6.58 6.75 -6.00
CA TYR A 149 -6.89 7.12 -4.62
C TYR A 149 -6.96 5.90 -3.69
N VAL A 150 -7.67 4.85 -4.09
CA VAL A 150 -7.82 3.61 -3.32
C VAL A 150 -6.50 2.84 -3.24
N ALA A 151 -5.75 2.81 -4.32
CA ALA A 151 -4.49 2.07 -4.40
C ALA A 151 -3.35 2.73 -3.59
N ALA A 152 -3.39 4.05 -3.38
CA ALA A 152 -2.40 4.80 -2.58
C ALA A 152 -0.94 4.50 -2.98
N GLY A 153 -0.68 4.37 -4.28
CA GLY A 153 0.67 4.11 -4.82
C GLY A 153 1.04 2.64 -4.98
N ASP A 154 0.15 1.70 -4.62
CA ASP A 154 0.30 0.25 -4.84
C ASP A 154 -0.28 -0.15 -6.21
N LEU A 155 0.59 -0.38 -7.20
CA LEU A 155 0.18 -0.77 -8.55
C LEU A 155 -0.53 -2.14 -8.59
N ARG A 156 -0.14 -3.08 -7.73
CA ARG A 156 -0.79 -4.41 -7.65
C ARG A 156 -2.24 -4.25 -7.21
N ARG A 157 -2.48 -3.44 -6.17
CA ARG A 157 -3.84 -3.12 -5.72
C ARG A 157 -4.63 -2.39 -6.81
N ALA A 158 -4.01 -1.44 -7.51
CA ALA A 158 -4.64 -0.72 -8.61
C ALA A 158 -5.08 -1.65 -9.75
N ILE A 159 -4.21 -2.57 -10.18
CA ILE A 159 -4.52 -3.56 -11.23
C ILE A 159 -5.62 -4.52 -10.78
N ASN A 160 -5.55 -5.03 -9.55
CA ASN A 160 -6.59 -5.90 -8.99
C ASN A 160 -7.95 -5.20 -8.93
N THR A 161 -7.98 -3.93 -8.55
CA THR A 161 -9.21 -3.12 -8.55
C THR A 161 -9.77 -2.97 -9.96
N LEU A 162 -8.93 -2.64 -10.94
CA LEU A 162 -9.33 -2.55 -12.34
C LEU A 162 -9.89 -3.88 -12.86
N GLN A 163 -9.22 -4.98 -12.57
CA GLN A 163 -9.65 -6.34 -12.96
C GLN A 163 -11.00 -6.71 -12.34
N SER A 164 -11.19 -6.41 -11.05
CA SER A 164 -12.46 -6.64 -10.36
C SER A 164 -13.59 -5.82 -10.98
N ALA A 165 -13.35 -4.55 -11.31
CA ALA A 165 -14.33 -3.69 -11.95
C ALA A 165 -14.71 -4.20 -13.34
N ALA A 166 -13.74 -4.62 -14.15
CA ALA A 166 -13.97 -5.16 -15.49
C ALA A 166 -14.79 -6.48 -15.45
N SER A 167 -14.68 -7.25 -14.36
CA SER A 167 -15.46 -8.49 -14.21
C SER A 167 -16.94 -8.25 -13.93
N ILE A 168 -17.31 -7.05 -13.44
CA ILE A 168 -18.69 -6.72 -13.05
C ILE A 168 -19.42 -5.95 -14.15
N LYS A 169 -18.75 -5.01 -14.80
CA LYS A 169 -19.35 -4.11 -15.79
C LYS A 169 -18.42 -3.87 -16.98
N ALA A 170 -19.02 -3.70 -18.16
CA ALA A 170 -18.30 -3.31 -19.37
C ALA A 170 -17.75 -1.86 -19.29
N GLU A 171 -18.52 -0.95 -18.64
CA GLU A 171 -18.14 0.44 -18.42
C GLU A 171 -17.71 0.65 -16.97
N ILE A 172 -16.47 1.08 -16.78
CA ILE A 172 -15.86 1.26 -15.44
C ILE A 172 -15.95 2.75 -15.08
N ASN A 173 -16.79 3.07 -14.09
CA ASN A 173 -16.96 4.41 -13.53
C ASN A 173 -16.54 4.49 -12.05
N GLN A 174 -16.42 5.71 -11.53
CA GLN A 174 -16.01 6.01 -10.16
C GLN A 174 -16.87 5.30 -9.10
N VAL A 175 -18.18 5.29 -9.26
CA VAL A 175 -19.11 4.69 -8.30
C VAL A 175 -18.86 3.18 -8.17
N THR A 176 -18.65 2.51 -9.31
CA THR A 176 -18.32 1.09 -9.33
C THR A 176 -17.02 0.82 -8.55
N ILE A 177 -15.99 1.67 -8.70
CA ILE A 177 -14.73 1.51 -7.99
C ILE A 177 -14.92 1.58 -6.48
N TYR A 178 -15.61 2.60 -5.98
CA TYR A 178 -15.84 2.74 -4.54
C TYR A 178 -16.68 1.60 -3.96
N GLN A 179 -17.69 1.12 -4.70
CA GLN A 179 -18.50 -0.03 -4.28
C GLN A 179 -17.67 -1.32 -4.14
N ILE A 180 -16.88 -1.68 -5.15
CA ILE A 180 -16.10 -2.94 -5.13
C ILE A 180 -14.94 -2.92 -4.14
N THR A 181 -14.43 -1.74 -3.79
CA THR A 181 -13.30 -1.59 -2.86
C THR A 181 -13.75 -1.35 -1.43
N ALA A 182 -15.06 -1.34 -1.16
CA ALA A 182 -15.62 -0.96 0.13
C ALA A 182 -15.00 0.34 0.68
N THR A 183 -14.85 1.34 -0.19
CA THR A 183 -14.27 2.63 0.19
C THR A 183 -15.34 3.70 0.09
N PRO A 184 -15.67 4.41 1.18
CA PRO A 184 -16.58 5.54 1.13
C PRO A 184 -16.14 6.59 0.09
N ASP A 185 -17.10 7.15 -0.64
CA ASP A 185 -16.81 8.24 -1.58
C ASP A 185 -16.17 9.41 -0.82
N PRO A 186 -14.98 9.88 -1.21
CA PRO A 186 -14.33 11.02 -0.58
C PRO A 186 -15.20 12.27 -0.52
N GLN A 187 -16.10 12.48 -1.50
CA GLN A 187 -17.01 13.62 -1.48
C GLN A 187 -18.07 13.48 -0.38
N ALA A 188 -18.64 12.29 -0.19
CA ALA A 188 -19.60 12.04 0.90
C ALA A 188 -18.97 12.24 2.28
N ILE A 189 -17.72 11.83 2.46
CA ILE A 189 -16.95 12.08 3.69
C ILE A 189 -16.70 13.59 3.88
N LYS A 190 -16.34 14.30 2.81
CA LYS A 190 -16.12 15.74 2.85
C LYS A 190 -17.40 16.50 3.21
N ASP A 191 -18.54 16.12 2.64
CA ASP A 191 -19.84 16.71 2.94
C ASP A 191 -20.23 16.49 4.41
N LEU A 192 -20.02 15.28 4.95
CA LEU A 192 -20.20 14.96 6.37
C LEU A 192 -19.34 15.84 7.26
N LEU A 193 -18.05 16.03 6.93
CA LEU A 193 -17.14 16.86 7.70
C LEU A 193 -17.51 18.34 7.60
N CYS A 194 -17.89 18.84 6.42
CA CYS A 194 -18.34 20.21 6.22
C CYS A 194 -19.59 20.52 7.05
N ALA A 195 -20.59 19.64 7.07
CA ALA A 195 -21.77 19.77 7.92
C ALA A 195 -21.40 19.79 9.41
N SER A 196 -20.50 18.90 9.83
CA SER A 196 -20.02 18.83 11.23
C SER A 196 -19.33 20.13 11.66
N ILE A 197 -18.46 20.67 10.81
CA ILE A 197 -17.72 21.92 11.07
C ILE A 197 -18.64 23.14 10.97
N ALA A 198 -19.69 23.12 10.16
CA ALA A 198 -20.72 24.16 10.12
C ALA A 198 -21.59 24.20 11.40
N GLY A 199 -21.47 23.18 12.27
CA GLY A 199 -22.28 23.06 13.48
C GLY A 199 -23.63 22.40 13.27
N GLU A 200 -23.84 21.78 12.11
CA GLU A 200 -25.10 21.18 11.67
C GLU A 200 -25.16 19.69 12.05
N LEU A 201 -25.40 19.41 13.35
CA LEU A 201 -25.37 18.03 13.88
C LEU A 201 -26.34 17.08 13.15
N LYS A 202 -27.59 17.51 12.89
CA LYS A 202 -28.57 16.62 12.26
C LYS A 202 -28.22 16.22 10.84
N PRO A 203 -27.84 17.13 9.92
CA PRO A 203 -27.34 16.76 8.60
C PRO A 203 -26.12 15.84 8.66
N ALA A 204 -25.16 16.11 9.53
CA ALA A 204 -23.96 15.28 9.69
C ALA A 204 -24.32 13.85 10.14
N LEU A 205 -25.22 13.66 11.13
CA LEU A 205 -25.69 12.36 11.54
C LEU A 205 -26.48 11.63 10.42
N SER A 206 -27.29 12.33 9.64
CA SER A 206 -27.97 11.73 8.50
C SER A 206 -26.98 11.24 7.43
N SER A 207 -25.92 11.99 7.16
CA SER A 207 -24.85 11.55 6.24
C SER A 207 -24.08 10.34 6.80
N LEU A 208 -23.85 10.29 8.11
CA LEU A 208 -23.24 9.13 8.77
C LEU A 208 -24.14 7.89 8.65
N ASP A 209 -25.45 8.03 8.92
CA ASP A 209 -26.41 6.93 8.79
C ASP A 209 -26.46 6.39 7.37
N ALA A 210 -26.41 7.26 6.36
CA ALA A 210 -26.35 6.84 4.96
C ALA A 210 -25.08 5.99 4.67
N LEU A 211 -23.92 6.36 5.22
CA LEU A 211 -22.69 5.60 5.04
C LEU A 211 -22.72 4.23 5.77
N LEU A 212 -23.18 4.21 7.03
CA LEU A 212 -23.21 3.00 7.84
C LEU A 212 -24.33 2.03 7.44
N LEU A 213 -25.58 2.54 7.27
CA LEU A 213 -26.77 1.69 7.15
C LEU A 213 -27.19 1.45 5.70
N GLU A 214 -27.10 2.46 4.83
CA GLU A 214 -27.53 2.34 3.45
C GLU A 214 -26.43 1.78 2.54
N GLN A 215 -25.17 2.24 2.75
CA GLN A 215 -24.02 1.82 1.97
C GLN A 215 -23.23 0.67 2.61
N GLY A 216 -23.45 0.43 3.91
CA GLY A 216 -22.88 -0.73 4.63
C GLY A 216 -21.39 -0.65 4.93
N PHE A 217 -20.82 0.56 4.98
CA PHE A 217 -19.41 0.73 5.37
C PHE A 217 -19.23 0.50 6.86
N SER A 218 -18.10 -0.11 7.24
CA SER A 218 -17.72 -0.24 8.64
C SER A 218 -17.25 1.09 9.23
N GLY A 219 -17.37 1.23 10.54
CA GLY A 219 -16.88 2.41 11.23
C GLY A 219 -15.38 2.64 11.04
N SER A 220 -14.59 1.58 10.97
CA SER A 220 -13.15 1.66 10.72
C SER A 220 -12.83 2.20 9.32
N GLU A 221 -13.58 1.79 8.28
CA GLU A 221 -13.41 2.33 6.92
C GLU A 221 -13.74 3.82 6.88
N ILE A 222 -14.81 4.24 7.56
CA ILE A 222 -15.21 5.65 7.64
C ILE A 222 -14.14 6.48 8.36
N VAL A 223 -13.65 6.03 9.52
CA VAL A 223 -12.62 6.74 10.31
C VAL A 223 -11.33 6.98 9.51
N VAL A 224 -10.88 5.97 8.75
CA VAL A 224 -9.70 6.12 7.88
C VAL A 224 -9.92 7.19 6.81
N GLN A 225 -11.12 7.29 6.24
CA GLN A 225 -11.42 8.31 5.24
C GLN A 225 -11.60 9.69 5.88
N ILE A 226 -12.22 9.78 7.06
CA ILE A 226 -12.27 11.02 7.86
C ILE A 226 -10.87 11.54 8.13
N HIS A 227 -9.94 10.68 8.58
CA HIS A 227 -8.55 11.07 8.83
C HIS A 227 -7.88 11.67 7.60
N LYS A 228 -8.04 11.05 6.43
CA LYS A 228 -7.47 11.57 5.17
C LYS A 228 -8.06 12.92 4.80
N ALA A 229 -9.39 13.04 4.82
CA ALA A 229 -10.08 14.26 4.43
C ALA A 229 -9.80 15.43 5.40
N LEU A 230 -9.59 15.14 6.70
CA LEU A 230 -9.30 16.13 7.72
C LEU A 230 -8.03 16.95 7.42
N LEU A 231 -7.02 16.32 6.83
CA LEU A 231 -5.75 16.98 6.49
C LEU A 231 -5.93 18.06 5.42
N ASP A 232 -6.90 17.88 4.54
CA ASP A 232 -7.19 18.78 3.40
C ASP A 232 -8.23 19.87 3.75
N LEU A 233 -8.81 19.86 4.97
CA LEU A 233 -9.78 20.87 5.39
C LEU A 233 -9.10 22.22 5.65
N ASP A 234 -9.79 23.28 5.28
CA ASP A 234 -9.37 24.66 5.56
C ASP A 234 -9.83 25.11 6.96
N ILE A 235 -9.16 24.61 7.98
CA ILE A 235 -9.38 24.91 9.40
C ILE A 235 -8.04 25.19 10.09
N SER A 236 -8.08 25.84 11.27
CA SER A 236 -6.85 26.17 12.01
C SER A 236 -6.06 24.92 12.39
N ASP A 237 -4.72 25.03 12.39
CA ASP A 237 -3.84 23.92 12.79
C ASP A 237 -4.14 23.39 14.19
N GLN A 238 -4.52 24.28 15.11
CA GLN A 238 -4.91 23.90 16.47
C GLN A 238 -6.15 22.99 16.46
N THR A 239 -7.15 23.32 15.65
CA THR A 239 -8.35 22.49 15.48
C THR A 239 -8.00 21.16 14.81
N LYS A 240 -7.16 21.18 13.75
CA LYS A 240 -6.69 19.94 13.11
C LYS A 240 -6.04 18.99 14.11
N VAL A 241 -5.13 19.48 14.94
CA VAL A 241 -4.44 18.68 15.95
C VAL A 241 -5.43 18.03 16.93
N GLN A 242 -6.41 18.78 17.42
CA GLN A 242 -7.44 18.23 18.31
C GLN A 242 -8.25 17.12 17.61
N LEU A 243 -8.73 17.39 16.40
CA LEU A 243 -9.53 16.42 15.64
C LEU A 243 -8.74 15.18 15.26
N ILE A 244 -7.47 15.31 14.87
CA ILE A 244 -6.60 14.16 14.60
C ILE A 244 -6.45 13.27 15.84
N ASN A 245 -6.28 13.88 17.01
CA ASN A 245 -6.18 13.14 18.27
C ASN A 245 -7.47 12.36 18.55
N SER A 246 -8.64 13.01 18.40
CA SER A 246 -9.93 12.36 18.60
C SER A 246 -10.18 11.22 17.59
N VAL A 247 -9.83 11.44 16.33
CA VAL A 247 -9.89 10.39 15.30
C VAL A 247 -9.03 9.18 15.68
N GLY A 248 -7.80 9.41 16.15
CA GLY A 248 -6.90 8.34 16.59
C GLY A 248 -7.45 7.57 17.81
N GLU A 249 -8.10 8.27 18.75
CA GLU A 249 -8.73 7.62 19.89
C GLU A 249 -9.94 6.77 19.49
N ILE A 250 -10.75 7.25 18.56
CA ILE A 250 -11.89 6.49 18.03
C ILE A 250 -11.40 5.26 17.24
N ASP A 251 -10.38 5.39 16.38
CA ASP A 251 -9.79 4.26 15.65
C ASP A 251 -9.31 3.16 16.62
N PHE A 252 -8.63 3.55 17.69
CA PHE A 252 -8.22 2.60 18.73
C PHE A 252 -9.41 1.92 19.39
N ARG A 253 -10.46 2.67 19.77
CA ARG A 253 -11.66 2.09 20.41
C ARG A 253 -12.40 1.14 19.47
N LEU A 254 -12.51 1.46 18.20
CA LEU A 254 -13.09 0.58 17.19
C LEU A 254 -12.29 -0.73 17.05
N SER A 255 -10.96 -0.64 17.06
CA SER A 255 -10.08 -1.82 16.99
C SER A 255 -10.23 -2.74 18.21
N GLU A 256 -10.61 -2.19 19.37
CA GLU A 256 -10.92 -2.93 20.60
C GLU A 256 -12.38 -3.45 20.65
N GLY A 257 -13.16 -3.23 19.58
CA GLY A 257 -14.52 -3.77 19.44
C GLY A 257 -15.64 -2.90 20.03
N ALA A 258 -15.42 -1.60 20.18
CA ALA A 258 -16.46 -0.66 20.57
C ALA A 258 -17.56 -0.54 19.50
N ASP A 259 -18.77 -0.16 19.89
CA ASP A 259 -19.89 0.05 18.97
C ASP A 259 -19.57 1.18 17.98
N GLU A 260 -19.58 0.83 16.69
CA GLU A 260 -19.14 1.71 15.61
C GLU A 260 -19.98 2.99 15.52
N ARG A 261 -21.31 2.84 15.63
CA ARG A 261 -22.22 3.97 15.52
C ARG A 261 -22.03 4.95 16.66
N ILE A 262 -21.96 4.46 17.90
CA ILE A 262 -21.79 5.29 19.11
C ILE A 262 -20.48 6.07 19.01
N GLN A 263 -19.40 5.42 18.60
CA GLN A 263 -18.08 6.06 18.50
C GLN A 263 -18.05 7.15 17.40
N LEU A 264 -18.63 6.88 16.24
CA LEU A 264 -18.69 7.85 15.16
C LEU A 264 -19.64 9.03 15.47
N GLU A 265 -20.79 8.79 16.08
CA GLU A 265 -21.68 9.87 16.53
C GLU A 265 -20.97 10.77 17.57
N ALA A 266 -20.20 10.18 18.49
CA ALA A 266 -19.39 10.92 19.44
C ALA A 266 -18.33 11.77 18.76
N LEU A 267 -17.65 11.24 17.75
CA LEU A 267 -16.66 11.97 16.95
C LEU A 267 -17.28 13.17 16.24
N ILE A 268 -18.43 12.98 15.60
CA ILE A 268 -19.19 14.06 14.92
C ILE A 268 -19.60 15.14 15.93
N ALA A 269 -20.12 14.75 17.09
CA ALA A 269 -20.51 15.68 18.14
C ALA A 269 -19.32 16.54 18.61
N GLU A 270 -18.14 15.95 18.72
CA GLU A 270 -16.91 16.68 19.06
C GLU A 270 -16.51 17.67 17.97
N PHE A 271 -16.62 17.33 16.69
CA PHE A 271 -16.36 18.23 15.57
C PHE A 271 -17.29 19.46 15.62
N VAL A 272 -18.58 19.22 15.88
CA VAL A 272 -19.59 20.29 16.04
C VAL A 272 -19.26 21.21 17.23
N LEU A 273 -18.84 20.66 18.36
CA LEU A 273 -18.49 21.45 19.55
C LEU A 273 -17.24 22.31 19.35
N LEU A 274 -16.21 21.77 18.69
CA LEU A 274 -14.98 22.49 18.40
C LEU A 274 -15.23 23.66 17.44
N SER A 275 -16.08 23.47 16.44
CA SER A 275 -16.48 24.53 15.53
C SER A 275 -17.17 25.70 16.24
N GLN A 276 -18.12 25.40 17.13
CA GLN A 276 -18.84 26.44 17.91
C GLN A 276 -17.92 27.22 18.86
N LYS A 277 -16.88 26.59 19.44
CA LYS A 277 -15.88 27.26 20.26
C LYS A 277 -15.05 28.27 19.46
N ASN A 278 -14.63 27.88 18.26
CA ASN A 278 -13.81 28.74 17.40
C ASN A 278 -14.57 29.94 16.86
N GLN A 279 -15.88 29.84 16.60
CA GLN A 279 -16.74 30.96 16.23
C GLN A 279 -16.91 31.98 17.36
N ARG A 280 -16.96 31.53 18.63
CA ARG A 280 -17.08 32.38 19.80
C ARG A 280 -15.78 33.13 20.19
N THR A 281 -14.62 32.63 19.78
CA THR A 281 -13.31 33.27 20.01
C THR A 281 -12.92 34.26 18.92
N SER A 282 -13.63 34.28 17.81
CA SER A 282 -13.40 35.18 16.66
C SER A 282 -14.34 36.40 16.66
N THR A 283 -15.27 36.49 17.62
CA THR A 283 -16.15 37.64 17.93
C THR A 283 -15.70 38.34 19.21
#